data_9f490af389daf0dccb0f730839259ffa
#
_entry.id   9f490af389daf0dccb0f730839259ffa
#
_cell.length_a   1.000
_cell.length_b   1.000
_cell.length_c   1.000
_cell.angle_alpha   90.00
_cell.angle_beta   90.00
_cell.angle_gamma   90.00
#
_symmetry.space_group_name_H-M   'P 1'
#
loop_
_entity.id
_entity.type
_entity.pdbx_description
1 polymer ?
#
loop_
_entity_poly.entity_id
_entity_poly.type
_entity_poly.pdbx_seq_one_letter_code
_entity_poly.pdbx_strand_id
1 'polypeptide(L)'
;AERMRILLLEDVQRDPAKAMADLAAWWGLDPAFYREYGFQVENAPYRARTAWLQDVNVGVRGLVARTPLYKPLRAAYRRINTSQAPQPLGPADHAALAGLRARFADDNRALASTFGLDLSAWRERPEEP
;
A
#
# COMPACT_ATOMS: atom_id res chain seq x y z
N ALA A 1 12.04 14.65 -25.42
CA ALA A 1 11.47 14.70 -24.06
C ALA A 1 10.70 13.40 -23.83
N GLU A 2 11.05 12.65 -22.83
CA GLU A 2 10.35 11.45 -22.43
C GLU A 2 8.91 11.83 -22.01
N ARG A 3 7.95 11.20 -22.67
CA ARG A 3 6.53 11.46 -22.37
C ARG A 3 5.96 10.59 -21.27
N MET A 4 6.74 9.62 -20.77
CA MET A 4 6.31 8.67 -19.78
C MET A 4 7.44 8.41 -18.79
N ARG A 5 7.10 8.37 -17.50
CA ARG A 5 7.98 7.90 -16.42
C ARG A 5 7.28 6.83 -15.63
N ILE A 6 7.96 5.75 -15.36
CA ILE A 6 7.47 4.65 -14.54
C ILE A 6 8.11 4.77 -13.16
N LEU A 7 7.29 4.71 -12.13
CA LEU A 7 7.71 4.66 -10.72
C LEU A 7 7.32 3.31 -10.15
N LEU A 8 8.24 2.66 -9.48
CA LEU A 8 7.95 1.44 -8.73
C LEU A 8 7.42 1.82 -7.34
N LEU A 9 6.36 1.16 -6.91
CA LEU A 9 5.75 1.42 -5.61
C LEU A 9 6.75 1.19 -4.46
N GLU A 10 7.60 0.18 -4.61
CA GLU A 10 8.64 -0.18 -3.66
C GLU A 10 9.66 0.95 -3.46
N ASP A 11 10.03 1.63 -4.54
CA ASP A 11 10.94 2.77 -4.47
C ASP A 11 10.26 3.99 -3.82
N VAL A 12 8.99 4.23 -4.16
CA VAL A 12 8.19 5.28 -3.53
C VAL A 12 8.02 5.02 -2.03
N GLN A 13 7.82 3.76 -1.62
CA GLN A 13 7.68 3.41 -0.19
C GLN A 13 9.01 3.50 0.56
N ARG A 14 10.13 3.18 -0.10
CA ARG A 14 11.47 3.23 0.49
C ARG A 14 11.93 4.65 0.77
N ASP A 15 11.71 5.55 -0.20
CA ASP A 15 12.08 6.97 -0.10
C ASP A 15 11.07 7.85 -0.84
N PRO A 16 9.92 8.14 -0.21
CA PRO A 16 8.86 8.94 -0.84
C PRO A 16 9.31 10.37 -1.16
N ALA A 17 10.19 10.95 -0.33
CA ALA A 17 10.68 12.31 -0.55
C ALA A 17 11.53 12.38 -1.83
N LYS A 18 12.45 11.44 -2.01
CA LYS A 18 13.26 11.35 -3.22
C LYS A 18 12.39 11.06 -4.45
N ALA A 19 11.50 10.08 -4.38
CA ALA A 19 10.65 9.71 -5.50
C ALA A 19 9.79 10.88 -5.99
N MET A 20 9.21 11.64 -5.07
CA MET A 20 8.39 12.82 -5.40
C MET A 20 9.22 14.01 -5.86
N ALA A 21 10.43 14.21 -5.32
CA ALA A 21 11.33 15.25 -5.78
C ALA A 21 11.81 14.96 -7.22
N ASP A 22 12.16 13.71 -7.54
CA ASP A 22 12.56 13.29 -8.87
C ASP A 22 11.41 13.43 -9.88
N LEU A 23 10.17 13.16 -9.46
CA LEU A 23 8.96 13.34 -10.28
C LEU A 23 8.68 14.83 -10.54
N ALA A 24 8.81 15.68 -9.52
CA ALA A 24 8.65 17.12 -9.63
C ALA A 24 9.68 17.71 -10.62
N ALA A 25 10.95 17.32 -10.47
CA ALA A 25 12.00 17.75 -11.40
C ALA A 25 11.71 17.32 -12.84
N TRP A 26 11.18 16.12 -13.05
CA TRP A 26 10.80 15.63 -14.38
C TRP A 26 9.67 16.46 -15.00
N TRP A 27 8.74 16.97 -14.18
CA TRP A 27 7.68 17.90 -14.63
C TRP A 27 8.14 19.35 -14.73
N GLY A 28 9.38 19.67 -14.40
CA GLY A 28 9.89 21.03 -14.36
C GLY A 28 9.40 21.86 -13.18
N LEU A 29 8.97 21.18 -12.09
CA LEU A 29 8.57 21.79 -10.83
C LEU A 29 9.74 21.82 -9.85
N ASP A 30 9.65 22.70 -8.83
CA ASP A 30 10.66 22.77 -7.79
C ASP A 30 10.64 21.51 -6.90
N PRO A 31 11.71 20.70 -6.88
CA PRO A 31 11.78 19.51 -6.07
C PRO A 31 12.00 19.80 -4.57
N ALA A 32 12.39 21.03 -4.19
CA ALA A 32 12.73 21.39 -2.81
C ALA A 32 11.53 21.20 -1.86
N PHE A 33 10.31 21.45 -2.34
CA PHE A 33 9.09 21.25 -1.57
C PHE A 33 9.00 19.84 -0.95
N TYR A 34 9.35 18.81 -1.71
CA TYR A 34 9.20 17.43 -1.25
C TYR A 34 10.30 16.95 -0.30
N ARG A 35 11.41 17.68 -0.17
CA ARG A 35 12.49 17.35 0.79
C ARG A 35 12.07 17.59 2.23
N GLU A 36 11.19 18.58 2.45
CA GLU A 36 10.68 18.96 3.76
C GLU A 36 9.26 18.46 4.03
N TYR A 37 8.61 17.86 3.02
CA TYR A 37 7.23 17.39 3.16
C TYR A 37 7.14 16.13 4.02
N GLY A 38 6.31 16.18 5.04
CA GLY A 38 6.04 15.03 5.92
C GLY A 38 5.06 14.05 5.27
N PHE A 39 5.57 12.97 4.69
CA PHE A 39 4.74 11.91 4.10
C PHE A 39 4.09 11.07 5.20
N GLN A 40 2.76 11.13 5.29
CA GLN A 40 1.97 10.31 6.20
C GLN A 40 1.27 9.20 5.43
N VAL A 41 1.23 7.99 6.00
CA VAL A 41 0.46 6.87 5.44
C VAL A 41 -1.01 7.06 5.79
N GLU A 42 -1.77 7.68 4.89
CA GLU A 42 -3.19 7.98 5.13
C GLU A 42 -4.11 6.77 4.98
N ASN A 43 -3.78 5.88 4.06
CA ASN A 43 -4.59 4.70 3.72
C ASN A 43 -3.99 3.40 4.24
N ALA A 44 -3.45 3.41 5.47
CA ALA A 44 -2.97 2.18 6.08
C ALA A 44 -4.10 1.13 6.09
N PRO A 45 -3.88 -0.07 5.52
CA PRO A 45 -4.86 -1.13 5.58
C PRO A 45 -5.13 -1.50 7.03
N TYR A 46 -6.40 -1.55 7.41
CA TYR A 46 -6.78 -2.05 8.72
C TYR A 46 -7.61 -3.32 8.58
N ARG A 47 -7.40 -4.26 9.50
CA ARG A 47 -8.25 -5.44 9.62
C ARG A 47 -9.07 -5.35 10.90
N ALA A 48 -10.31 -5.77 10.81
CA ALA A 48 -11.15 -5.95 11.99
C ALA A 48 -10.57 -7.12 12.82
N ARG A 49 -10.31 -6.89 14.11
CA ARG A 49 -9.89 -7.95 15.03
C ARG A 49 -10.98 -8.98 15.26
N THR A 50 -12.23 -8.54 15.18
CA THR A 50 -13.40 -9.34 15.54
C THR A 50 -14.50 -9.16 14.51
N ALA A 51 -14.85 -10.25 13.80
CA ALA A 51 -15.84 -10.23 12.73
C ALA A 51 -17.22 -9.77 13.20
N TRP A 52 -17.70 -10.27 14.35
CA TRP A 52 -19.01 -9.88 14.88
C TRP A 52 -19.13 -8.38 15.18
N LEU A 53 -18.03 -7.74 15.66
CA LEU A 53 -18.01 -6.28 15.84
C LEU A 53 -18.07 -5.54 14.51
N GLN A 54 -17.57 -6.12 13.43
CA GLN A 54 -17.69 -5.57 12.10
C GLN A 54 -19.14 -5.63 11.62
N ASP A 55 -19.84 -6.76 11.85
CA ASP A 55 -21.25 -6.90 11.47
C ASP A 55 -22.14 -5.94 12.26
N VAL A 56 -21.91 -5.79 13.57
CA VAL A 56 -22.58 -4.79 14.41
C VAL A 56 -22.34 -3.37 13.88
N ASN A 57 -21.06 -3.03 13.55
CA ASN A 57 -20.74 -1.71 13.00
C ASN A 57 -21.44 -1.45 11.66
N VAL A 58 -21.55 -2.45 10.79
CA VAL A 58 -22.29 -2.33 9.52
C VAL A 58 -23.77 -2.08 9.79
N GLY A 59 -24.39 -2.82 10.72
CA GLY A 59 -25.81 -2.65 11.07
C GLY A 59 -26.10 -1.28 11.70
N VAL A 60 -25.26 -0.83 12.62
CA VAL A 60 -25.46 0.43 13.34
C VAL A 60 -25.09 1.65 12.49
N ARG A 61 -24.17 1.49 11.55
CA ARG A 61 -23.69 2.60 10.70
C ARG A 61 -24.83 3.34 10.00
N GLY A 62 -25.83 2.62 9.50
CA GLY A 62 -26.99 3.23 8.83
C GLY A 62 -27.80 4.16 9.75
N LEU A 63 -27.90 3.81 11.03
CA LEU A 63 -28.66 4.54 12.03
C LEU A 63 -27.93 5.80 12.52
N VAL A 64 -26.60 5.69 12.72
CA VAL A 64 -25.80 6.77 13.32
C VAL A 64 -25.06 7.65 12.32
N ALA A 65 -25.01 7.28 11.04
CA ALA A 65 -24.21 7.97 10.01
C ALA A 65 -24.57 9.46 9.84
N ARG A 66 -25.82 9.83 10.16
CA ARG A 66 -26.33 11.21 10.07
C ARG A 66 -26.35 11.94 11.40
N THR A 67 -25.84 11.34 12.47
CA THR A 67 -25.81 11.95 13.80
C THR A 67 -24.42 12.51 14.13
N PRO A 68 -24.30 13.52 15.02
CA PRO A 68 -23.00 14.03 15.47
C PRO A 68 -22.16 12.97 16.21
N LEU A 69 -22.78 11.89 16.68
CA LEU A 69 -22.15 10.77 17.37
C LEU A 69 -21.35 9.84 16.43
N TYR A 70 -21.54 9.95 15.12
CA TYR A 70 -20.87 9.07 14.14
C TYR A 70 -19.36 9.15 14.22
N LYS A 71 -18.80 10.37 14.27
CA LYS A 71 -17.33 10.55 14.31
C LYS A 71 -16.68 9.92 15.55
N PRO A 72 -17.17 10.21 16.79
CA PRO A 72 -16.58 9.61 17.99
C PRO A 72 -16.80 8.10 18.09
N LEU A 73 -17.97 7.60 17.67
CA LEU A 73 -18.21 6.14 17.62
C LEU A 73 -17.28 5.42 16.63
N ARG A 74 -17.10 6.00 15.47
CA ARG A 74 -16.17 5.47 14.46
C ARG A 74 -14.72 5.45 14.98
N ALA A 75 -14.30 6.51 15.66
CA ALA A 75 -12.97 6.57 16.26
C ALA A 75 -12.77 5.51 17.34
N ALA A 76 -13.76 5.36 18.25
CA ALA A 76 -13.73 4.31 19.27
C ALA A 76 -13.73 2.90 18.67
N TYR A 77 -14.59 2.64 17.69
CA TYR A 77 -14.62 1.36 16.97
C TYR A 77 -13.26 1.04 16.33
N ARG A 78 -12.67 2.01 15.61
CA ARG A 78 -11.34 1.80 14.99
C ARG A 78 -10.27 1.51 16.04
N ARG A 79 -10.29 2.21 17.17
CA ARG A 79 -9.31 2.00 18.26
C ARG A 79 -9.41 0.59 18.87
N ILE A 80 -10.62 0.06 19.00
CA ILE A 80 -10.87 -1.24 19.64
C ILE A 80 -10.72 -2.39 18.64
N ASN A 81 -11.25 -2.24 17.43
CA ASN A 81 -11.38 -3.33 16.46
C ASN A 81 -10.38 -3.25 15.29
N THR A 82 -9.34 -2.42 15.40
CA THR A 82 -8.30 -2.34 14.36
C THR A 82 -7.05 -3.09 14.79
N SER A 83 -6.56 -3.98 13.92
CA SER A 83 -5.24 -4.57 14.01
C SER A 83 -4.40 -4.10 12.82
N GLN A 84 -3.21 -3.58 13.10
CA GLN A 84 -2.22 -3.24 12.07
C GLN A 84 -1.23 -4.40 11.84
N ALA A 85 -1.31 -5.45 12.65
CA ALA A 85 -0.42 -6.59 12.50
C ALA A 85 -0.70 -7.30 11.16
N PRO A 86 0.32 -7.50 10.31
CA PRO A 86 0.19 -8.34 9.14
C PRO A 86 -0.19 -9.75 9.58
N GLN A 87 -1.15 -10.35 8.90
CA GLN A 87 -1.46 -11.76 9.14
C GLN A 87 -0.38 -12.59 8.46
N PRO A 88 0.26 -13.53 9.17
CA PRO A 88 1.21 -14.43 8.54
C PRO A 88 0.51 -15.21 7.42
N LEU A 89 1.18 -15.31 6.28
CA LEU A 89 0.69 -16.07 5.14
C LEU A 89 0.70 -17.54 5.48
N GLY A 90 -0.37 -18.25 5.13
CA GLY A 90 -0.43 -19.70 5.25
C GLY A 90 0.33 -20.43 4.14
N PRO A 91 0.58 -21.74 4.28
CA PRO A 91 1.25 -22.52 3.23
C PRO A 91 0.54 -22.48 1.87
N ALA A 92 -0.79 -22.41 1.86
CA ALA A 92 -1.59 -22.27 0.65
C ALA A 92 -1.36 -20.91 -0.03
N ASP A 93 -1.23 -19.84 0.76
CA ASP A 93 -0.95 -18.49 0.23
C ASP A 93 0.45 -18.44 -0.38
N HIS A 94 1.45 -19.05 0.27
CA HIS A 94 2.81 -19.14 -0.27
C HIS A 94 2.84 -19.91 -1.58
N ALA A 95 2.13 -21.05 -1.67
CA ALA A 95 2.02 -21.81 -2.91
C ALA A 95 1.34 -21.00 -4.04
N ALA A 96 0.27 -20.30 -3.71
CA ALA A 96 -0.42 -19.43 -4.68
C ALA A 96 0.48 -18.30 -5.18
N LEU A 97 1.22 -17.64 -4.28
CA LEU A 97 2.18 -16.58 -4.63
C LEU A 97 3.33 -17.12 -5.48
N ALA A 98 3.85 -18.31 -5.18
CA ALA A 98 4.88 -18.95 -6.01
C ALA A 98 4.35 -19.24 -7.43
N GLY A 99 3.12 -19.75 -7.56
CA GLY A 99 2.47 -19.94 -8.85
C GLY A 99 2.28 -18.66 -9.65
N LEU A 100 1.86 -17.57 -8.99
CA LEU A 100 1.74 -16.26 -9.63
C LEU A 100 3.09 -15.72 -10.08
N ARG A 101 4.13 -15.82 -9.26
CA ARG A 101 5.49 -15.39 -9.61
C ARG A 101 6.00 -16.14 -10.85
N ALA A 102 5.82 -17.47 -10.90
CA ALA A 102 6.20 -18.26 -12.05
C ALA A 102 5.44 -17.84 -13.31
N ARG A 103 4.13 -17.60 -13.20
CA ARG A 103 3.28 -17.18 -14.31
C ARG A 103 3.71 -15.84 -14.91
N PHE A 104 4.09 -14.87 -14.09
CA PHE A 104 4.46 -13.52 -14.54
C PHE A 104 5.97 -13.32 -14.73
N ALA A 105 6.79 -14.37 -14.59
CA ALA A 105 8.24 -14.24 -14.65
C ALA A 105 8.73 -13.68 -16.00
N ASP A 106 8.16 -14.14 -17.11
CA ASP A 106 8.56 -13.72 -18.46
C ASP A 106 8.06 -12.31 -18.76
N ASP A 107 6.83 -11.99 -18.38
CA ASP A 107 6.25 -10.65 -18.54
C ASP A 107 7.04 -9.62 -17.73
N ASN A 108 7.42 -9.94 -16.49
CA ASN A 108 8.23 -9.08 -15.65
C ASN A 108 9.64 -8.88 -16.23
N ARG A 109 10.22 -9.93 -16.85
CA ARG A 109 11.52 -9.82 -17.53
C ARG A 109 11.43 -8.92 -18.76
N ALA A 110 10.37 -9.07 -19.54
CA ALA A 110 10.10 -8.21 -20.69
C ALA A 110 9.90 -6.75 -20.27
N LEU A 111 9.13 -6.51 -19.20
CA LEU A 111 8.90 -5.18 -18.62
C LEU A 111 10.23 -4.55 -18.19
N ALA A 112 11.03 -5.29 -17.42
CA ALA A 112 12.33 -4.82 -16.94
C ALA A 112 13.26 -4.43 -18.11
N SER A 113 13.34 -5.27 -19.13
CA SER A 113 14.22 -5.03 -20.29
C SER A 113 13.71 -3.87 -21.17
N THR A 114 12.40 -3.74 -21.37
CA THR A 114 11.82 -2.71 -22.23
C THR A 114 11.98 -1.32 -21.63
N PHE A 115 11.84 -1.19 -20.32
CA PHE A 115 11.82 0.10 -19.63
C PHE A 115 13.06 0.36 -18.75
N GLY A 116 14.02 -0.55 -18.72
CA GLY A 116 15.22 -0.41 -17.90
C GLY A 116 14.95 -0.40 -16.40
N LEU A 117 13.95 -1.19 -15.93
CA LEU A 117 13.52 -1.19 -14.52
C LEU A 117 14.25 -2.27 -13.73
N ASP A 118 14.63 -1.94 -12.49
CA ASP A 118 15.08 -2.93 -11.53
C ASP A 118 13.86 -3.55 -10.80
N LEU A 119 13.48 -4.75 -11.20
CA LEU A 119 12.40 -5.52 -10.60
C LEU A 119 12.92 -6.62 -9.64
N SER A 120 14.14 -6.48 -9.10
CA SER A 120 14.72 -7.46 -8.18
C SER A 120 13.85 -7.66 -6.94
N ALA A 121 13.26 -6.60 -6.39
CA ALA A 121 12.34 -6.64 -5.27
C ALA A 121 11.07 -7.51 -5.52
N TRP A 122 10.72 -7.80 -6.79
CA TRP A 122 9.59 -8.65 -7.14
C TRP A 122 9.97 -10.14 -7.20
N ARG A 123 11.26 -10.44 -7.29
CA ARG A 123 11.77 -11.83 -7.38
C ARG A 123 12.01 -12.45 -6.01
N GLU A 124 12.44 -11.62 -5.08
CA GLU A 124 12.84 -12.03 -3.74
C GLU A 124 12.06 -11.24 -2.70
N ARG A 125 11.07 -11.86 -2.08
CA ARG A 125 10.74 -11.51 -0.71
C ARG A 125 11.39 -12.57 0.16
N PRO A 126 12.50 -12.28 0.85
CA PRO A 126 13.00 -13.19 1.87
C PRO A 126 11.86 -13.46 2.83
N GLU A 127 11.66 -14.72 3.18
CA GLU A 127 10.77 -15.09 4.28
C GLU A 127 11.27 -14.37 5.51
N GLU A 128 10.54 -13.34 5.95
CA GLU A 128 10.79 -12.78 7.28
C GLU A 128 10.48 -13.89 8.29
N PRO A 129 11.42 -14.21 9.20
CA PRO A 129 11.28 -15.27 10.18
C PRO A 129 10.17 -15.00 11.20
#